data_20be727aac76f348b06b50743f2b5cda
#
_entry.id   20be727aac76f348b06b50743f2b5cda
#
_cell.length_a   1.000
_cell.length_b   1.000
_cell.length_c   1.000
_cell.angle_alpha   90.00
_cell.angle_beta   90.00
_cell.angle_gamma   90.00
#
_symmetry.space_group_name_H-M   'P 1'
#
loop_
_entity.id
_entity.type
_entity.pdbx_description
1 polymer ?
#
loop_
_entity_poly.entity_id
_entity_poly.type
_entity_poly.pdbx_seq_one_letter_code
_entity_poly.pdbx_strand_id
1 'polypeptide(L)'
;IIKKIIRDEELLNSKKEFYYEETSNRFKLVAPNQRPFAFINSIARRCLSKEYDDAPTFLFYETCRGYFFRTIDSMMDRKNPKMVFRELTPNETELRNRTDLLLQNILKYDVVGSTDTMASRRAGMYSSKLLLLDVLNKDYEEHEYDYLEDFENDVHVDEFNKYGSEQGPIVSELVDDYNNKISEYPESVYYVQTIDRESKGGLFDGAYSGSFDYKGTDKWLQRRKSRFASLNSAVSLRIKINGNTTLQAGDLIGIVINNTKTGENDETLTGRYLVRKLHHVFKRGTGKDLHEILLDCVRDTVKTKYPNQGVVASDGGSSVEEIIPRGSSDPGDIIF
;
A
#
# COMPACT_ATOMS: atom_id res chain seq x y z
N ILE A 1 -13.19 20.67 8.43
CA ILE A 1 -14.38 19.99 7.89
C ILE A 1 -14.60 18.67 8.66
N ILE A 2 -13.71 17.70 8.62
CA ILE A 2 -13.88 16.36 9.21
C ILE A 2 -14.16 16.42 10.70
N LYS A 3 -13.39 17.21 11.47
CA LYS A 3 -13.63 17.42 12.91
C LYS A 3 -15.05 17.97 13.19
N LYS A 4 -15.55 18.86 12.33
CA LYS A 4 -16.92 19.37 12.45
C LYS A 4 -17.92 18.24 12.23
N ILE A 5 -17.77 17.41 11.20
CA ILE A 5 -18.67 16.28 10.92
C ILE A 5 -18.74 15.31 12.10
N ILE A 6 -17.62 15.05 12.75
CA ILE A 6 -17.54 14.08 13.86
C ILE A 6 -18.16 14.66 15.15
N ARG A 7 -17.97 15.95 15.44
CA ARG A 7 -18.32 16.57 16.72
C ARG A 7 -19.67 17.28 16.75
N ASP A 8 -20.18 17.68 15.60
CA ASP A 8 -21.41 18.44 15.48
C ASP A 8 -22.61 17.60 15.94
N GLU A 9 -23.49 18.21 16.75
CA GLU A 9 -24.69 17.57 17.31
C GLU A 9 -25.71 17.18 16.24
N GLU A 10 -25.78 17.93 15.16
CA GLU A 10 -26.69 17.66 14.04
C GLU A 10 -26.17 16.57 13.09
N LEU A 11 -24.87 16.14 13.24
CA LEU A 11 -24.23 15.17 12.38
C LEU A 11 -23.94 13.85 13.15
N LEU A 12 -22.68 13.58 13.45
CA LEU A 12 -22.32 12.32 14.12
C LEU A 12 -22.36 12.39 15.65
N ASN A 13 -22.19 13.57 16.22
CA ASN A 13 -22.17 13.82 17.68
C ASN A 13 -21.34 12.79 18.46
N SER A 14 -20.20 12.40 17.91
CA SER A 14 -19.36 11.38 18.53
C SER A 14 -18.39 11.99 19.54
N LYS A 15 -18.33 11.40 20.74
CA LYS A 15 -17.40 11.78 21.81
C LYS A 15 -16.07 11.04 21.75
N LYS A 16 -15.89 10.09 20.81
CA LYS A 16 -14.64 9.32 20.65
C LYS A 16 -13.47 10.24 20.31
N GLU A 17 -12.27 9.87 20.74
CA GLU A 17 -11.06 10.59 20.37
C GLU A 17 -10.89 10.66 18.86
N PHE A 18 -10.31 11.78 18.38
CA PHE A 18 -10.06 11.99 16.96
C PHE A 18 -8.61 12.43 16.75
N TYR A 19 -7.85 11.55 16.13
CA TYR A 19 -6.46 11.74 15.79
C TYR A 19 -6.37 12.09 14.31
N TYR A 20 -5.73 13.21 13.99
CA TYR A 20 -5.64 13.68 12.61
C TYR A 20 -4.28 14.27 12.29
N GLU A 21 -3.89 14.13 11.04
CA GLU A 21 -2.74 14.75 10.42
C GLU A 21 -3.18 16.00 9.64
N GLU A 22 -2.35 17.05 9.63
CA GLU A 22 -2.68 18.28 8.93
C GLU A 22 -2.56 18.12 7.41
N THR A 23 -3.47 18.77 6.69
CA THR A 23 -3.48 18.78 5.22
C THR A 23 -2.89 20.07 4.67
N SER A 24 -2.15 20.00 3.54
CA SER A 24 -1.58 21.15 2.86
C SER A 24 -2.59 21.87 1.98
N ASN A 25 -3.47 21.11 1.32
CA ASN A 25 -4.45 21.66 0.39
C ASN A 25 -5.78 22.08 1.08
N ARG A 26 -6.48 23.00 0.43
CA ARG A 26 -7.77 23.54 0.93
C ARG A 26 -8.88 23.24 -0.06
N PHE A 27 -10.06 22.93 0.46
CA PHE A 27 -11.26 22.68 -0.34
C PHE A 27 -12.41 23.59 0.08
N LYS A 28 -13.14 24.08 -0.92
CA LYS A 28 -14.47 24.63 -0.75
C LYS A 28 -15.45 23.60 -1.29
N LEU A 29 -16.19 22.94 -0.44
CA LEU A 29 -17.08 21.85 -0.82
C LEU A 29 -18.50 22.14 -0.35
N VAL A 30 -19.45 21.86 -1.22
CA VAL A 30 -20.84 21.65 -0.83
C VAL A 30 -20.99 20.17 -0.52
N ALA A 31 -21.37 19.84 0.72
CA ALA A 31 -21.61 18.47 1.10
C ALA A 31 -22.82 17.91 0.34
N PRO A 32 -22.63 16.89 -0.52
CA PRO A 32 -23.76 16.26 -1.18
C PRO A 32 -24.56 15.45 -0.15
N ASN A 33 -25.78 15.06 -0.51
CA ASN A 33 -26.62 14.22 0.34
C ASN A 33 -26.03 12.78 0.42
N GLN A 34 -24.97 12.63 1.20
CA GLN A 34 -24.24 11.36 1.41
C GLN A 34 -24.10 11.05 2.89
N ARG A 35 -23.88 9.78 3.19
CA ARG A 35 -23.54 9.35 4.55
C ARG A 35 -22.23 10.03 5.02
N PRO A 36 -22.14 10.48 6.28
CA PRO A 36 -20.99 11.23 6.77
C PRO A 36 -19.63 10.56 6.51
N PHE A 37 -19.51 9.26 6.74
CA PHE A 37 -18.26 8.52 6.50
C PHE A 37 -17.91 8.40 5.01
N ALA A 38 -18.90 8.27 4.13
CA ALA A 38 -18.67 8.27 2.69
C ALA A 38 -18.14 9.64 2.22
N PHE A 39 -18.68 10.72 2.78
CA PHE A 39 -18.21 12.07 2.50
C PHE A 39 -16.78 12.31 3.03
N ILE A 40 -16.47 11.88 4.26
CA ILE A 40 -15.10 11.95 4.79
C ILE A 40 -14.13 11.18 3.89
N ASN A 41 -14.49 9.97 3.44
CA ASN A 41 -13.65 9.20 2.54
C ASN A 41 -13.47 9.86 1.17
N SER A 42 -14.48 10.59 0.67
CA SER A 42 -14.36 11.35 -0.58
C SER A 42 -13.36 12.51 -0.45
N ILE A 43 -13.34 13.16 0.71
CA ILE A 43 -12.35 14.20 1.05
C ILE A 43 -10.95 13.58 1.18
N ALA A 44 -10.82 12.48 1.93
CA ALA A 44 -9.54 11.80 2.16
C ALA A 44 -8.82 11.42 0.86
N ARG A 45 -9.58 11.09 -0.20
CA ARG A 45 -9.01 10.76 -1.52
C ARG A 45 -8.30 11.92 -2.23
N ARG A 46 -8.53 13.15 -1.80
CA ARG A 46 -8.01 14.36 -2.44
C ARG A 46 -7.12 15.18 -1.50
N CYS A 47 -6.99 14.78 -0.25
CA CYS A 47 -6.12 15.44 0.70
C CYS A 47 -4.66 15.13 0.43
N LEU A 48 -3.82 16.14 0.63
CA LEU A 48 -2.37 16.06 0.57
C LEU A 48 -1.80 16.36 1.95
N SER A 49 -0.78 15.64 2.36
CA SER A 49 -0.12 15.84 3.65
C SER A 49 0.67 17.13 3.68
N LYS A 50 0.69 17.79 4.82
CA LYS A 50 1.58 18.92 5.06
C LYS A 50 2.95 18.47 5.57
N GLU A 51 3.01 17.30 6.20
CA GLU A 51 4.20 16.80 6.88
C GLU A 51 5.06 15.89 5.99
N TYR A 52 4.45 15.20 5.02
CA TYR A 52 5.07 14.17 4.18
C TYR A 52 5.02 14.52 2.69
N ASP A 53 5.75 15.53 2.28
CA ASP A 53 5.91 15.96 0.87
C ASP A 53 4.62 15.81 0.03
N ASP A 54 3.52 16.42 0.50
CA ASP A 54 2.20 16.33 -0.12
C ASP A 54 1.73 14.89 -0.39
N ALA A 55 2.13 13.92 0.45
CA ALA A 55 1.69 12.53 0.31
C ALA A 55 0.16 12.42 0.24
N PRO A 56 -0.38 11.78 -0.81
CA PRO A 56 -1.82 11.77 -1.07
C PRO A 56 -2.53 10.56 -0.46
N THR A 57 -1.96 9.90 0.52
CA THR A 57 -2.34 8.57 1.00
C THR A 57 -3.28 8.58 2.20
N PHE A 58 -4.03 9.68 2.42
CA PHE A 58 -4.96 9.80 3.54
C PHE A 58 -5.99 8.67 3.59
N LEU A 59 -6.16 8.13 4.80
CA LEU A 59 -7.18 7.16 5.17
C LEU A 59 -7.98 7.68 6.37
N PHE A 60 -9.29 7.41 6.35
CA PHE A 60 -10.15 7.57 7.50
C PHE A 60 -10.60 6.21 7.99
N TYR A 61 -10.34 5.89 9.24
CA TYR A 61 -10.72 4.63 9.85
C TYR A 61 -10.97 4.77 11.35
N GLU A 62 -11.66 3.81 11.91
CA GLU A 62 -11.99 3.73 13.33
C GLU A 62 -11.30 2.52 13.96
N THR A 63 -10.81 2.70 15.17
CA THR A 63 -10.29 1.63 16.02
C THR A 63 -10.94 1.72 17.42
N CYS A 64 -10.60 0.78 18.29
CA CYS A 64 -11.05 0.84 19.70
C CYS A 64 -10.60 2.12 20.43
N ARG A 65 -9.55 2.81 19.96
CA ARG A 65 -9.04 4.05 20.56
C ARG A 65 -9.75 5.31 20.06
N GLY A 66 -10.37 5.26 18.88
CA GLY A 66 -11.02 6.42 18.28
C GLY A 66 -10.99 6.43 16.78
N TYR A 67 -11.22 7.62 16.22
CA TYR A 67 -11.14 7.88 14.80
C TYR A 67 -9.76 8.36 14.41
N PHE A 68 -9.28 7.91 13.27
CA PHE A 68 -8.00 8.30 12.69
C PHE A 68 -8.19 8.87 11.29
N PHE A 69 -7.53 9.99 11.03
CA PHE A 69 -7.41 10.59 9.71
C PHE A 69 -5.96 10.94 9.47
N ARG A 70 -5.24 10.06 8.77
CA ARG A 70 -3.80 10.19 8.53
C ARG A 70 -3.37 9.46 7.27
N THR A 71 -2.16 9.77 6.80
CA THR A 71 -1.55 9.11 5.66
C THR A 71 -0.96 7.74 6.01
N ILE A 72 -0.77 6.91 4.98
CA ILE A 72 -0.01 5.65 5.11
C ILE A 72 1.44 5.97 5.49
N ASP A 73 1.99 7.04 4.92
CA ASP A 73 3.34 7.51 5.18
C ASP A 73 3.56 7.78 6.68
N SER A 74 2.63 8.46 7.33
CA SER A 74 2.68 8.67 8.80
C SER A 74 2.56 7.38 9.62
N MET A 75 1.96 6.33 9.06
CA MET A 75 1.90 5.02 9.73
C MET A 75 3.23 4.28 9.63
N MET A 76 3.94 4.46 8.49
CA MET A 76 5.22 3.82 8.20
C MET A 76 6.41 4.53 8.85
N ASP A 77 6.33 5.85 9.00
CA ASP A 77 7.37 6.69 9.61
C ASP A 77 7.48 6.48 11.12
N ARG A 78 7.80 5.26 11.52
CA ARG A 78 8.08 4.90 12.91
C ARG A 78 9.44 4.27 13.01
N LYS A 79 10.29 4.81 13.87
CA LYS A 79 11.65 4.31 14.09
C LYS A 79 11.69 2.83 14.46
N ASN A 80 10.76 2.39 15.31
CA ASN A 80 10.72 1.02 15.78
C ASN A 80 9.33 0.39 15.56
N PRO A 81 9.27 -0.88 15.17
CA PRO A 81 8.02 -1.61 15.13
C PRO A 81 7.44 -1.71 16.55
N LYS A 82 6.13 -1.70 16.66
CA LYS A 82 5.43 -1.81 17.95
C LYS A 82 5.70 -3.13 18.66
N MET A 83 5.78 -4.21 17.88
CA MET A 83 6.13 -5.55 18.34
C MET A 83 6.86 -6.30 17.24
N VAL A 84 7.67 -7.28 17.62
CA VAL A 84 8.34 -8.19 16.70
C VAL A 84 7.81 -9.59 16.94
N PHE A 85 7.29 -10.20 15.89
CA PHE A 85 6.80 -11.58 15.90
C PHE A 85 7.82 -12.48 15.23
N ARG A 86 8.00 -13.68 15.79
CA ARG A 86 8.97 -14.67 15.31
C ARG A 86 8.32 -16.02 15.17
N GLU A 87 8.73 -16.76 14.16
CA GLU A 87 8.47 -18.18 14.08
C GLU A 87 9.42 -18.88 15.05
N LEU A 88 8.89 -19.28 16.20
CA LEU A 88 9.65 -20.01 17.19
C LEU A 88 9.40 -21.51 16.96
N THR A 89 10.46 -22.28 16.76
CA THR A 89 10.42 -23.74 16.91
C THR A 89 10.45 -24.05 18.42
N PRO A 90 9.33 -24.40 19.02
CA PRO A 90 9.28 -24.48 20.46
C PRO A 90 10.00 -25.71 20.99
N ASN A 91 11.00 -25.47 21.81
CA ASN A 91 11.25 -26.40 22.89
C ASN A 91 10.10 -26.15 23.90
N GLU A 92 9.15 -27.08 24.03
CA GLU A 92 7.91 -26.87 24.82
C GLU A 92 8.17 -26.40 26.26
N THR A 93 9.32 -26.71 26.80
CA THR A 93 9.74 -26.37 28.17
C THR A 93 10.08 -24.88 28.30
N GLU A 94 10.69 -24.26 27.30
CA GLU A 94 11.04 -22.84 27.33
C GLU A 94 9.81 -21.94 27.16
N LEU A 95 8.89 -22.34 26.28
CA LEU A 95 7.67 -21.59 26.04
C LEU A 95 6.73 -21.55 27.25
N ARG A 96 6.68 -22.62 28.03
CA ARG A 96 5.85 -22.65 29.26
C ARG A 96 6.29 -21.67 30.33
N ASN A 97 7.58 -21.33 30.34
CA ASN A 97 8.16 -20.47 31.36
C ASN A 97 8.29 -18.99 30.95
N ARG A 98 8.04 -18.67 29.67
CA ARG A 98 8.24 -17.32 29.11
C ARG A 98 7.01 -16.83 28.36
N THR A 99 6.15 -16.16 29.07
CA THR A 99 4.90 -15.57 28.49
C THR A 99 5.19 -14.53 27.41
N ASP A 100 6.32 -13.83 27.49
CA ASP A 100 6.78 -12.86 26.49
C ASP A 100 7.02 -13.52 25.13
N LEU A 101 7.67 -14.69 25.11
CA LEU A 101 7.90 -15.48 23.89
C LEU A 101 6.60 -16.02 23.31
N LEU A 102 5.66 -16.44 24.14
CA LEU A 102 4.33 -16.91 23.70
C LEU A 102 3.56 -15.80 22.98
N LEU A 103 3.65 -14.57 23.45
CA LEU A 103 2.98 -13.42 22.83
C LEU A 103 3.63 -12.99 21.52
N GLN A 104 4.92 -13.28 21.32
CA GLN A 104 5.68 -12.96 20.11
C GLN A 104 5.69 -14.11 19.09
N ASN A 105 5.15 -15.29 19.45
CA ASN A 105 5.17 -16.45 18.59
C ASN A 105 4.14 -16.35 17.46
N ILE A 106 4.57 -16.64 16.24
CA ILE A 106 3.71 -16.85 15.07
C ILE A 106 3.22 -18.30 15.11
N LEU A 107 1.91 -18.47 15.27
CA LEU A 107 1.28 -19.79 15.28
C LEU A 107 1.15 -20.41 13.88
N LYS A 108 0.90 -19.54 12.90
CA LYS A 108 0.78 -19.90 11.49
C LYS A 108 0.98 -18.65 10.65
N TYR A 109 1.56 -18.82 9.48
CA TYR A 109 1.58 -17.78 8.46
C TYR A 109 1.20 -18.35 7.08
N ASP A 110 0.62 -17.49 6.25
CA ASP A 110 0.26 -17.78 4.87
C ASP A 110 0.68 -16.57 4.01
N VAL A 111 1.38 -16.80 2.91
CA VAL A 111 1.67 -15.77 1.91
C VAL A 111 0.40 -15.57 1.07
N VAL A 112 -0.20 -14.39 1.15
CA VAL A 112 -1.52 -14.12 0.55
C VAL A 112 -1.40 -13.52 -0.83
N GLY A 113 -0.34 -12.77 -1.11
CA GLY A 113 -0.16 -12.05 -2.36
C GLY A 113 1.08 -12.49 -3.10
N SER A 114 0.94 -12.65 -4.42
CA SER A 114 2.05 -12.72 -5.36
C SER A 114 2.05 -11.45 -6.19
N THR A 115 3.24 -11.01 -6.60
CA THR A 115 3.39 -9.85 -7.49
C THR A 115 2.87 -10.20 -8.88
N ASP A 116 1.84 -9.49 -9.32
CA ASP A 116 1.36 -9.53 -10.70
C ASP A 116 1.75 -8.23 -11.40
N THR A 117 2.85 -8.27 -12.15
CA THR A 117 3.37 -7.09 -12.85
C THR A 117 2.42 -6.59 -13.94
N MET A 118 1.72 -7.49 -14.63
CA MET A 118 0.79 -7.12 -15.69
C MET A 118 -0.47 -6.44 -15.15
N ALA A 119 -1.03 -6.98 -14.06
CA ALA A 119 -2.17 -6.35 -13.40
C ALA A 119 -1.77 -4.99 -12.81
N SER A 120 -0.60 -4.90 -12.19
CA SER A 120 -0.06 -3.66 -11.62
C SER A 120 0.19 -2.59 -12.70
N ARG A 121 0.72 -2.98 -13.86
CA ARG A 121 0.91 -2.08 -15.00
C ARG A 121 -0.44 -1.54 -15.51
N ARG A 122 -1.43 -2.42 -15.70
CA ARG A 122 -2.79 -2.02 -16.13
C ARG A 122 -3.49 -1.10 -15.12
N ALA A 123 -3.16 -1.24 -13.85
CA ALA A 123 -3.67 -0.35 -12.80
C ALA A 123 -2.98 1.02 -12.75
N GLY A 124 -1.92 1.24 -13.55
CA GLY A 124 -1.14 2.48 -13.56
C GLY A 124 -0.21 2.61 -12.35
N MET A 125 0.27 1.47 -11.82
CA MET A 125 1.19 1.49 -10.68
C MET A 125 2.56 2.03 -11.06
N TYR A 126 3.11 1.56 -12.18
CA TYR A 126 4.50 1.87 -12.55
C TYR A 126 4.63 3.18 -13.30
N SER A 127 3.68 3.47 -14.17
CA SER A 127 3.66 4.70 -14.95
C SER A 127 2.25 5.06 -15.40
N SER A 128 2.01 6.34 -15.61
CA SER A 128 0.74 6.84 -16.12
C SER A 128 0.90 8.26 -16.66
N LYS A 129 0.01 8.65 -17.55
CA LYS A 129 -0.10 10.00 -18.09
C LYS A 129 -1.43 10.61 -17.67
N LEU A 130 -1.38 11.80 -17.11
CA LEU A 130 -2.55 12.57 -16.69
C LEU A 130 -2.73 13.77 -17.61
N LEU A 131 -3.92 13.91 -18.16
CA LEU A 131 -4.34 15.04 -18.91
C LEU A 131 -5.35 15.86 -18.09
N LEU A 132 -4.96 17.06 -17.71
CA LEU A 132 -5.82 18.03 -17.04
C LEU A 132 -6.42 18.97 -18.08
N LEU A 133 -7.75 18.92 -18.23
CA LEU A 133 -8.47 19.74 -19.20
C LEU A 133 -9.15 20.92 -18.52
N ASP A 134 -8.75 22.12 -18.89
CA ASP A 134 -9.45 23.34 -18.54
C ASP A 134 -10.42 23.73 -19.66
N VAL A 135 -11.68 23.35 -19.47
CA VAL A 135 -12.73 23.59 -20.47
C VAL A 135 -13.04 25.07 -20.63
N LEU A 136 -12.91 25.88 -19.57
CA LEU A 136 -13.24 27.29 -19.57
C LEU A 136 -12.19 28.11 -20.34
N ASN A 137 -10.92 27.85 -20.07
CA ASN A 137 -9.81 28.54 -20.71
C ASN A 137 -9.35 27.87 -22.02
N LYS A 138 -9.93 26.69 -22.37
CA LYS A 138 -9.56 25.87 -23.55
C LYS A 138 -8.07 25.53 -23.55
N ASP A 139 -7.58 25.14 -22.40
CA ASP A 139 -6.19 24.80 -22.17
C ASP A 139 -6.07 23.39 -21.56
N TYR A 140 -4.88 22.81 -21.64
CA TYR A 140 -4.61 21.50 -21.00
C TYR A 140 -3.20 21.45 -20.45
N GLU A 141 -3.02 20.61 -19.46
CA GLU A 141 -1.72 20.26 -18.88
C GLU A 141 -1.54 18.75 -18.89
N GLU A 142 -0.33 18.31 -19.19
CA GLU A 142 0.07 16.90 -19.15
C GLU A 142 1.04 16.67 -18.00
N HIS A 143 0.80 15.60 -17.23
CA HIS A 143 1.70 15.14 -16.17
C HIS A 143 2.02 13.68 -16.40
N GLU A 144 3.30 13.34 -16.39
CA GLU A 144 3.78 11.97 -16.44
C GLU A 144 4.21 11.54 -15.04
N TYR A 145 3.94 10.30 -14.73
CA TYR A 145 4.30 9.68 -13.45
C TYR A 145 5.19 8.48 -13.69
N ASP A 146 6.35 8.46 -13.03
CA ASP A 146 7.29 7.34 -13.00
C ASP A 146 7.44 6.84 -11.55
N TYR A 147 7.08 5.57 -11.32
CA TYR A 147 7.14 4.93 -10.00
C TYR A 147 8.56 4.81 -9.44
N LEU A 148 9.54 4.52 -10.31
CA LEU A 148 10.92 4.31 -9.85
C LEU A 148 11.63 5.62 -9.53
N GLU A 149 11.29 6.71 -10.22
CA GLU A 149 11.80 8.05 -9.91
C GLU A 149 11.19 8.59 -8.62
N ASP A 150 9.88 8.40 -8.44
CA ASP A 150 9.17 8.89 -7.26
C ASP A 150 9.35 8.00 -6.01
N PHE A 151 9.90 6.79 -6.18
CA PHE A 151 10.02 5.81 -5.08
C PHE A 151 10.81 6.36 -3.89
N GLU A 152 11.92 7.06 -4.15
CA GLU A 152 12.78 7.60 -3.09
C GLU A 152 12.13 8.77 -2.32
N ASN A 153 11.10 9.40 -2.90
CA ASN A 153 10.39 10.53 -2.29
C ASN A 153 9.28 10.07 -1.33
N ASP A 154 8.96 8.79 -1.32
CA ASP A 154 7.93 8.21 -0.46
C ASP A 154 8.53 7.61 0.82
N VAL A 155 7.73 7.58 1.89
CA VAL A 155 8.09 6.86 3.12
C VAL A 155 7.74 5.38 2.95
N HIS A 156 8.72 4.50 3.17
CA HIS A 156 8.57 3.06 3.03
C HIS A 156 8.52 2.35 4.38
N VAL A 157 7.95 1.14 4.38
CA VAL A 157 7.84 0.30 5.59
C VAL A 157 9.22 -0.01 6.18
N ASP A 158 10.18 -0.35 5.33
CA ASP A 158 11.58 -0.52 5.72
C ASP A 158 12.38 0.68 5.23
N GLU A 159 12.99 1.44 6.14
CA GLU A 159 13.88 2.53 5.78
C GLU A 159 15.12 1.98 5.06
N PHE A 160 15.47 2.58 3.93
CA PHE A 160 16.76 2.40 3.27
C PHE A 160 17.89 2.53 4.32
N ASN A 161 18.80 1.59 4.37
CA ASN A 161 20.02 1.57 5.19
C ASN A 161 19.90 1.32 6.71
N LYS A 162 18.73 1.21 7.31
CA LYS A 162 18.67 1.02 8.79
C LYS A 162 19.06 -0.38 9.26
N TYR A 163 18.99 -1.38 8.40
CA TYR A 163 19.33 -2.77 8.72
C TYR A 163 20.45 -3.34 7.86
N GLY A 164 21.24 -2.47 7.21
CA GLY A 164 22.38 -2.90 6.39
C GLY A 164 21.99 -3.69 5.14
N SER A 165 20.72 -3.65 4.75
CA SER A 165 20.21 -4.32 3.55
C SER A 165 19.66 -3.29 2.58
N GLU A 166 20.10 -3.36 1.33
CA GLU A 166 19.54 -2.59 0.23
C GLU A 166 18.14 -3.09 -0.06
N GLN A 167 17.16 -2.49 0.58
CA GLN A 167 15.76 -2.74 0.25
C GLN A 167 15.32 -1.75 -0.82
N GLY A 168 14.53 -2.21 -1.77
CA GLY A 168 14.09 -1.38 -2.86
C GLY A 168 12.72 -1.82 -3.40
N PRO A 169 12.26 -1.16 -4.47
CA PRO A 169 11.06 -1.58 -5.16
C PRO A 169 11.23 -2.97 -5.75
N ILE A 170 10.16 -3.74 -5.77
CA ILE A 170 10.16 -5.15 -6.23
C ILE A 170 10.65 -5.27 -7.69
N VAL A 171 10.35 -4.27 -8.51
CA VAL A 171 10.55 -4.31 -9.97
C VAL A 171 11.72 -3.45 -10.47
N SER A 172 12.64 -3.05 -9.59
CA SER A 172 13.73 -2.13 -9.96
C SER A 172 14.62 -2.65 -11.10
N GLU A 173 14.74 -3.96 -11.26
CA GLU A 173 15.60 -4.61 -12.25
C GLU A 173 14.84 -5.09 -13.49
N LEU A 174 13.53 -4.87 -13.58
CA LEU A 174 12.75 -5.31 -14.73
C LEU A 174 12.91 -4.32 -15.89
N VAL A 175 13.50 -4.81 -16.97
CA VAL A 175 13.65 -4.08 -18.24
C VAL A 175 13.07 -4.91 -19.39
N ASP A 176 12.73 -4.23 -20.48
CA ASP A 176 12.31 -4.86 -21.72
C ASP A 176 13.51 -5.23 -22.63
N ASP A 177 13.22 -5.72 -23.83
CA ASP A 177 14.22 -6.10 -24.83
C ASP A 177 15.06 -4.91 -25.34
N TYR A 178 14.59 -3.69 -25.13
CA TYR A 178 15.26 -2.44 -25.49
C TYR A 178 15.96 -1.78 -24.30
N ASN A 179 16.03 -2.47 -23.14
CA ASN A 179 16.61 -1.98 -21.89
C ASN A 179 15.84 -0.79 -21.25
N ASN A 180 14.57 -0.58 -21.62
CA ASN A 180 13.72 0.41 -20.96
C ASN A 180 13.13 -0.19 -19.68
N LYS A 181 13.09 0.59 -18.63
CA LYS A 181 12.49 0.16 -17.37
C LYS A 181 10.97 0.05 -17.48
N ILE A 182 10.36 -0.75 -16.60
CA ILE A 182 8.90 -0.97 -16.61
C ILE A 182 8.11 0.33 -16.37
N SER A 183 8.72 1.33 -15.75
CA SER A 183 8.12 2.64 -15.45
C SER A 183 8.26 3.64 -16.61
N GLU A 184 9.10 3.37 -17.62
CA GLU A 184 9.33 4.27 -18.76
C GLU A 184 8.23 4.20 -19.83
N TYR A 185 7.00 3.88 -19.47
CA TYR A 185 5.86 3.74 -20.39
C TYR A 185 4.63 4.51 -19.90
N PRO A 186 4.68 5.85 -19.82
CA PRO A 186 3.58 6.67 -19.28
C PRO A 186 2.28 6.53 -20.10
N GLU A 187 2.38 6.23 -21.40
CA GLU A 187 1.22 6.04 -22.28
C GLU A 187 0.46 4.73 -22.01
N SER A 188 0.95 3.88 -21.11
CA SER A 188 0.28 2.62 -20.77
C SER A 188 -1.06 2.83 -20.08
N VAL A 189 -1.22 3.94 -19.34
CA VAL A 189 -2.45 4.32 -18.66
C VAL A 189 -2.67 5.82 -18.72
N TYR A 190 -3.82 6.22 -19.30
CA TYR A 190 -4.23 7.62 -19.36
C TYR A 190 -5.30 7.92 -18.31
N TYR A 191 -5.10 8.99 -17.59
CA TYR A 191 -6.12 9.63 -16.75
C TYR A 191 -6.51 10.95 -17.37
N VAL A 192 -7.80 11.21 -17.48
CA VAL A 192 -8.33 12.49 -17.96
C VAL A 192 -9.17 13.10 -16.85
N GLN A 193 -8.83 14.29 -16.43
CA GLN A 193 -9.54 15.03 -15.39
C GLN A 193 -9.85 16.44 -15.88
N THR A 194 -11.11 16.82 -15.79
CA THR A 194 -11.49 18.24 -15.97
C THR A 194 -11.16 19.02 -14.72
N ILE A 195 -10.56 20.18 -14.90
CA ILE A 195 -10.23 21.13 -13.85
C ILE A 195 -11.04 22.40 -14.05
N ASP A 196 -11.23 23.10 -12.94
CA ASP A 196 -11.94 24.36 -12.88
C ASP A 196 -10.96 25.43 -12.36
N ARG A 197 -10.30 26.11 -13.29
CA ARG A 197 -9.43 27.23 -12.98
C ARG A 197 -10.24 28.51 -12.88
N GLU A 198 -9.73 29.44 -12.09
CA GLU A 198 -10.29 30.80 -12.09
C GLU A 198 -10.25 31.37 -13.51
N SER A 199 -11.39 31.91 -13.96
CA SER A 199 -11.48 32.60 -15.25
C SER A 199 -10.54 33.79 -15.22
N LYS A 200 -9.57 33.82 -16.12
CA LYS A 200 -8.67 34.98 -16.28
C LYS A 200 -9.32 36.02 -17.19
N GLY A 201 -9.69 37.13 -16.62
CA GLY A 201 -10.14 38.32 -17.37
C GLY A 201 -11.57 38.20 -17.94
N GLY A 202 -12.53 38.71 -17.24
CA GLY A 202 -13.92 38.79 -17.67
C GLY A 202 -14.84 39.24 -16.55
N LEU A 203 -16.14 39.29 -16.84
CA LEU A 203 -17.21 39.68 -15.89
C LEU A 203 -17.20 38.84 -14.57
N PHE A 204 -16.51 37.71 -14.57
CA PHE A 204 -16.44 36.78 -13.44
C PHE A 204 -15.05 36.71 -12.81
N ASP A 205 -14.11 37.56 -13.22
CA ASP A 205 -12.77 37.59 -12.66
C ASP A 205 -12.84 37.90 -11.16
N GLY A 206 -12.34 36.97 -10.34
CA GLY A 206 -12.41 37.07 -8.88
C GLY A 206 -13.74 36.68 -8.22
N ALA A 207 -14.85 36.55 -8.96
CA ALA A 207 -16.14 36.11 -8.42
C ALA A 207 -16.26 34.56 -8.35
N TYR A 208 -15.59 33.85 -9.24
CA TYR A 208 -15.58 32.42 -9.33
C TYR A 208 -14.18 31.88 -8.97
N SER A 209 -14.01 31.55 -7.72
CA SER A 209 -12.84 30.75 -7.32
C SER A 209 -13.21 29.29 -7.42
N GLY A 210 -12.46 28.52 -8.21
CA GLY A 210 -12.69 27.09 -8.37
C GLY A 210 -12.93 26.35 -7.05
N SER A 211 -13.83 25.38 -7.06
CA SER A 211 -14.21 24.64 -5.86
C SER A 211 -13.09 23.74 -5.33
N PHE A 212 -12.08 23.48 -6.16
CA PHE A 212 -10.93 22.65 -5.82
C PHE A 212 -9.61 23.37 -6.15
N ASP A 213 -8.64 23.16 -5.27
CA ASP A 213 -7.25 23.37 -5.63
C ASP A 213 -6.86 22.26 -6.61
N TYR A 214 -6.75 22.58 -7.90
CA TYR A 214 -6.33 21.62 -8.93
C TYR A 214 -4.83 21.31 -8.84
N LYS A 215 -4.07 22.15 -8.14
CA LYS A 215 -2.66 21.91 -7.87
C LYS A 215 -2.53 20.64 -7.04
N GLY A 216 -1.74 19.72 -7.51
CA GLY A 216 -1.57 18.42 -6.88
C GLY A 216 -2.59 17.36 -7.32
N THR A 217 -3.33 17.59 -8.43
CA THR A 217 -4.19 16.54 -9.02
C THR A 217 -3.38 15.34 -9.46
N ASP A 218 -2.18 15.53 -10.00
CA ASP A 218 -1.18 14.52 -10.28
C ASP A 218 -0.91 13.65 -9.05
N LYS A 219 -0.68 14.27 -7.88
CA LYS A 219 -0.39 13.59 -6.63
C LYS A 219 -1.56 12.72 -6.16
N TRP A 220 -2.75 13.30 -5.97
CA TRP A 220 -3.88 12.51 -5.44
C TRP A 220 -4.51 11.57 -6.48
N LEU A 221 -4.25 11.71 -7.77
CA LEU A 221 -4.77 10.82 -8.80
C LEU A 221 -3.72 9.76 -9.20
N GLN A 222 -2.51 10.15 -9.59
CA GLN A 222 -1.46 9.24 -10.06
C GLN A 222 -0.66 8.63 -8.90
N ARG A 223 0.08 9.45 -8.14
CA ARG A 223 0.91 8.98 -7.01
C ARG A 223 0.09 8.20 -5.98
N ARG A 224 -1.12 8.66 -5.63
CA ARG A 224 -2.00 7.91 -4.73
C ARG A 224 -2.34 6.51 -5.24
N LYS A 225 -2.72 6.37 -6.50
CA LYS A 225 -3.06 5.06 -7.08
C LYS A 225 -1.86 4.14 -7.10
N SER A 226 -0.70 4.66 -7.50
CA SER A 226 0.56 3.93 -7.48
C SER A 226 0.89 3.41 -6.09
N ARG A 227 0.85 4.27 -5.06
CA ARG A 227 1.13 3.90 -3.67
C ARG A 227 0.20 2.80 -3.13
N PHE A 228 -1.11 2.90 -3.39
CA PHE A 228 -2.05 1.85 -2.98
C PHE A 228 -1.86 0.55 -3.76
N ALA A 229 -1.52 0.65 -5.05
CA ALA A 229 -1.23 -0.52 -5.87
C ALA A 229 0.07 -1.21 -5.40
N SER A 230 1.12 -0.46 -5.09
CA SER A 230 2.39 -1.01 -4.60
C SER A 230 2.22 -1.81 -3.31
N LEU A 231 1.46 -1.29 -2.36
CA LEU A 231 1.14 -2.00 -1.11
C LEU A 231 0.33 -3.29 -1.33
N ASN A 232 -0.55 -3.31 -2.34
CA ASN A 232 -1.36 -4.48 -2.64
C ASN A 232 -0.62 -5.53 -3.47
N SER A 233 0.32 -5.09 -4.31
CA SER A 233 1.08 -5.97 -5.22
C SER A 233 2.39 -6.49 -4.63
N ALA A 234 2.84 -5.91 -3.51
CA ALA A 234 4.05 -6.34 -2.82
C ALA A 234 3.82 -7.60 -1.97
N VAL A 235 4.64 -7.82 -0.96
CA VAL A 235 4.52 -8.98 -0.08
C VAL A 235 3.35 -8.77 0.89
N SER A 236 2.39 -9.67 0.84
CA SER A 236 1.26 -9.71 1.78
C SER A 236 1.28 -11.00 2.56
N LEU A 237 1.33 -10.88 3.89
CA LEU A 237 1.33 -12.01 4.81
C LEU A 237 0.06 -12.00 5.66
N ARG A 238 -0.52 -13.18 5.82
CA ARG A 238 -1.52 -13.42 6.86
C ARG A 238 -0.87 -14.22 7.96
N ILE A 239 -0.79 -13.65 9.15
CA ILE A 239 -0.23 -14.34 10.30
C ILE A 239 -1.29 -14.57 11.36
N LYS A 240 -1.19 -15.70 12.03
CA LYS A 240 -2.00 -16.08 13.19
C LYS A 240 -1.11 -16.02 14.41
N ILE A 241 -1.53 -15.27 15.42
CA ILE A 241 -0.80 -15.05 16.66
C ILE A 241 -1.71 -15.27 17.88
N ASN A 242 -1.12 -15.36 19.04
CA ASN A 242 -1.86 -15.35 20.30
C ASN A 242 -2.53 -14.00 20.54
N GLY A 243 -3.64 -14.02 21.29
CA GLY A 243 -4.45 -12.84 21.54
C GLY A 243 -3.69 -11.68 22.18
N ASN A 244 -3.75 -10.52 21.54
CA ASN A 244 -3.15 -9.28 22.02
C ASN A 244 -4.06 -8.10 21.67
N THR A 245 -4.69 -7.51 22.68
CA THR A 245 -5.63 -6.40 22.51
C THR A 245 -4.97 -5.04 22.26
N THR A 246 -3.63 -4.97 22.34
CA THR A 246 -2.90 -3.72 22.13
C THR A 246 -2.67 -3.41 20.67
N LEU A 247 -2.78 -4.41 19.78
CA LEU A 247 -2.61 -4.27 18.34
C LEU A 247 -3.87 -3.68 17.69
N GLN A 248 -3.63 -2.88 16.66
CA GLN A 248 -4.70 -2.28 15.85
C GLN A 248 -4.27 -2.13 14.39
N ALA A 249 -5.23 -1.94 13.49
CA ALA A 249 -4.94 -1.60 12.11
C ALA A 249 -4.16 -0.28 12.03
N GLY A 250 -3.18 -0.21 11.13
CA GLY A 250 -2.26 0.91 11.01
C GLY A 250 -1.06 0.86 11.97
N ASP A 251 -0.90 -0.20 12.76
CA ASP A 251 0.33 -0.42 13.52
C ASP A 251 1.42 -1.03 12.62
N LEU A 252 2.67 -0.63 12.89
CA LEU A 252 3.86 -1.19 12.27
C LEU A 252 4.40 -2.31 13.16
N ILE A 253 4.63 -3.49 12.59
CA ILE A 253 5.14 -4.67 13.29
C ILE A 253 6.37 -5.23 12.57
N GLY A 254 7.24 -5.91 13.30
CA GLY A 254 8.31 -6.72 12.74
C GLY A 254 7.89 -8.18 12.63
N ILE A 255 8.26 -8.84 11.55
CA ILE A 255 8.04 -10.27 11.33
C ILE A 255 9.38 -10.92 11.01
N VAL A 256 9.72 -11.99 11.71
CA VAL A 256 10.92 -12.79 11.46
C VAL A 256 10.47 -14.22 11.20
N ILE A 257 10.71 -14.68 9.99
CA ILE A 257 10.40 -16.05 9.52
C ILE A 257 11.72 -16.75 9.22
N ASN A 258 11.85 -17.98 9.67
CA ASN A 258 13.04 -18.77 9.43
C ASN A 258 12.92 -19.56 8.11
N ASN A 259 13.98 -19.57 7.34
CA ASN A 259 14.08 -20.45 6.19
C ASN A 259 14.28 -21.91 6.69
N THR A 260 13.32 -22.77 6.37
CA THR A 260 13.34 -24.17 6.81
C THR A 260 14.52 -24.98 6.28
N LYS A 261 15.16 -24.54 5.20
CA LYS A 261 16.30 -25.24 4.59
C LYS A 261 17.65 -24.86 5.21
N THR A 262 17.84 -23.57 5.51
CA THR A 262 19.14 -23.05 6.00
C THR A 262 19.14 -22.81 7.49
N GLY A 263 17.99 -22.72 8.14
CA GLY A 263 17.85 -22.31 9.54
C GLY A 263 18.10 -20.82 9.80
N GLU A 264 18.44 -20.05 8.76
CA GLU A 264 18.61 -18.61 8.81
C GLU A 264 17.28 -17.90 8.56
N ASN A 265 17.25 -16.60 8.78
CA ASN A 265 16.07 -15.78 8.48
C ASN A 265 15.78 -15.78 6.97
N ASP A 266 14.53 -15.98 6.60
CA ASP A 266 14.08 -15.81 5.22
C ASP A 266 14.18 -14.33 4.83
N GLU A 267 15.03 -14.01 3.84
CA GLU A 267 15.30 -12.64 3.42
C GLU A 267 14.09 -11.98 2.76
N THR A 268 13.25 -12.77 2.10
CA THR A 268 12.08 -12.27 1.38
C THR A 268 10.92 -11.97 2.33
N LEU A 269 10.70 -12.80 3.34
CA LEU A 269 9.56 -12.71 4.24
C LEU A 269 9.87 -11.98 5.55
N THR A 270 11.13 -11.94 5.98
CA THR A 270 11.53 -11.20 7.18
C THR A 270 11.58 -9.70 6.90
N GLY A 271 11.03 -8.91 7.80
CA GLY A 271 11.05 -7.44 7.68
C GLY A 271 9.96 -6.76 8.49
N ARG A 272 9.76 -5.48 8.20
CA ARG A 272 8.71 -4.68 8.81
C ARG A 272 7.44 -4.74 7.95
N TYR A 273 6.29 -4.73 8.60
CA TYR A 273 4.99 -4.83 7.95
C TYR A 273 3.99 -3.87 8.58
N LEU A 274 3.15 -3.29 7.74
CA LEU A 274 1.99 -2.52 8.16
C LEU A 274 0.79 -3.44 8.35
N VAL A 275 0.13 -3.37 9.50
CA VAL A 275 -1.10 -4.13 9.76
C VAL A 275 -2.27 -3.49 9.02
N ARG A 276 -2.74 -4.15 7.96
CA ARG A 276 -3.87 -3.69 7.15
C ARG A 276 -5.22 -4.08 7.76
N LYS A 277 -5.34 -5.32 8.24
CA LYS A 277 -6.56 -5.85 8.86
C LYS A 277 -6.21 -6.66 10.09
N LEU A 278 -7.14 -6.69 11.01
CA LEU A 278 -7.01 -7.43 12.26
C LEU A 278 -8.35 -8.06 12.62
N HIS A 279 -8.33 -9.36 12.91
CA HIS A 279 -9.50 -10.12 13.33
C HIS A 279 -9.22 -10.80 14.67
N HIS A 280 -9.97 -10.44 15.70
CA HIS A 280 -9.97 -11.14 16.97
C HIS A 280 -10.90 -12.35 16.89
N VAL A 281 -10.38 -13.53 17.20
CA VAL A 281 -11.12 -14.79 17.24
C VAL A 281 -11.15 -15.29 18.66
N PHE A 282 -12.32 -15.25 19.28
CA PHE A 282 -12.56 -15.79 20.60
C PHE A 282 -13.27 -17.14 20.47
N LYS A 283 -12.65 -18.18 20.98
CA LYS A 283 -13.22 -19.53 20.98
C LYS A 283 -13.45 -19.94 22.43
N ARG A 284 -14.70 -20.26 22.74
CA ARG A 284 -15.06 -20.86 24.03
C ARG A 284 -15.02 -22.38 23.92
N GLY A 285 -14.15 -23.01 24.69
CA GLY A 285 -13.99 -24.48 24.70
C GLY A 285 -14.30 -25.09 26.05
N THR A 286 -14.57 -26.40 26.09
CA THR A 286 -14.68 -27.15 27.34
C THR A 286 -13.32 -27.25 28.01
N GLY A 287 -12.96 -26.20 28.79
CA GLY A 287 -11.76 -26.19 29.62
C GLY A 287 -10.73 -25.10 29.35
N LYS A 288 -10.75 -24.44 28.17
CA LYS A 288 -9.88 -23.28 27.90
C LYS A 288 -10.57 -22.33 26.93
N ASP A 289 -10.71 -21.09 27.35
CA ASP A 289 -11.07 -20.01 26.43
C ASP A 289 -9.81 -19.60 25.64
N LEU A 290 -9.92 -19.54 24.33
CA LEU A 290 -8.82 -19.23 23.44
C LEU A 290 -9.08 -17.88 22.76
N HIS A 291 -8.10 -17.00 22.83
CA HIS A 291 -8.09 -15.76 22.08
C HIS A 291 -6.93 -15.80 21.07
N GLU A 292 -7.25 -15.78 19.80
CA GLU A 292 -6.31 -15.74 18.68
C GLU A 292 -6.57 -14.48 17.85
N ILE A 293 -5.55 -14.02 17.14
CA ILE A 293 -5.66 -12.90 16.22
C ILE A 293 -5.14 -13.33 14.85
N LEU A 294 -5.91 -12.99 13.81
CA LEU A 294 -5.48 -13.06 12.44
C LEU A 294 -5.12 -11.64 11.99
N LEU A 295 -3.89 -11.44 11.55
CA LEU A 295 -3.39 -10.18 11.01
C LEU A 295 -3.15 -10.34 9.52
N ASP A 296 -3.71 -9.45 8.70
CA ASP A 296 -3.30 -9.27 7.32
C ASP A 296 -2.30 -8.11 7.28
N CYS A 297 -1.07 -8.42 6.91
CA CYS A 297 0.06 -7.51 6.92
C CYS A 297 0.58 -7.28 5.51
N VAL A 298 1.01 -6.07 5.21
CA VAL A 298 1.51 -5.67 3.90
C VAL A 298 2.81 -4.89 4.04
N ARG A 299 3.65 -4.98 3.01
CA ARG A 299 4.85 -4.16 2.86
C ARG A 299 5.06 -3.80 1.39
N ASP A 300 5.72 -2.69 1.15
CA ASP A 300 5.95 -2.12 -0.19
C ASP A 300 7.40 -2.28 -0.69
N THR A 301 8.28 -2.82 0.14
CA THR A 301 9.70 -3.03 -0.15
C THR A 301 10.09 -4.49 -0.03
N VAL A 302 11.13 -4.90 -0.73
CA VAL A 302 11.75 -6.22 -0.60
C VAL A 302 13.26 -6.09 -0.55
N LYS A 303 13.92 -6.99 0.18
CA LYS A 303 15.38 -7.07 0.25
C LYS A 303 15.96 -7.71 -1.02
N THR A 304 15.30 -8.77 -1.48
CA THR A 304 15.74 -9.52 -2.66
C THR A 304 15.09 -8.92 -3.91
N LYS A 305 15.90 -8.42 -4.81
CA LYS A 305 15.44 -7.95 -6.12
C LYS A 305 15.10 -9.14 -7.02
N TYR A 306 14.07 -9.01 -7.84
CA TYR A 306 13.85 -9.98 -8.91
C TYR A 306 15.03 -9.92 -9.89
N PRO A 307 15.59 -11.08 -10.28
CA PRO A 307 16.63 -11.11 -11.30
C PRO A 307 16.06 -10.51 -12.60
N ASN A 308 16.87 -9.69 -13.25
CA ASN A 308 16.54 -9.19 -14.56
C ASN A 308 16.36 -10.38 -15.52
N GLN A 309 15.18 -10.59 -16.03
CA GLN A 309 14.90 -11.57 -17.08
C GLN A 309 15.17 -11.01 -18.49
N GLY A 310 15.89 -9.89 -18.58
CA GLY A 310 16.36 -9.36 -19.85
C GLY A 310 17.10 -10.44 -20.61
N VAL A 311 16.81 -10.51 -21.88
CA VAL A 311 17.39 -11.42 -22.86
C VAL A 311 18.88 -11.58 -22.59
N VAL A 312 19.31 -12.81 -22.28
CA VAL A 312 20.71 -13.17 -22.38
C VAL A 312 21.06 -12.92 -23.83
N ALA A 313 21.78 -11.82 -24.09
CA ALA A 313 22.39 -11.63 -25.40
C ALA A 313 23.14 -12.91 -25.70
N SER A 314 22.71 -13.64 -26.70
CA SER A 314 23.36 -14.86 -27.15
C SER A 314 24.73 -14.49 -27.71
N ASP A 315 25.71 -14.38 -26.80
CA ASP A 315 27.09 -14.52 -27.24
C ASP A 315 27.24 -15.94 -27.77
N GLY A 316 27.56 -15.99 -29.05
CA GLY A 316 27.54 -17.19 -29.87
C GLY A 316 28.25 -18.38 -29.26
N GLY A 317 27.52 -19.49 -29.23
CA GLY A 317 28.13 -20.81 -29.24
C GLY A 317 28.11 -21.60 -27.93
N SER A 318 26.97 -22.18 -27.60
CA SER A 318 26.88 -23.60 -27.25
C SER A 318 25.42 -24.04 -27.25
N SER A 319 25.10 -25.05 -28.01
CA SER A 319 23.84 -25.73 -28.12
C SER A 319 23.37 -26.22 -26.73
N VAL A 320 22.36 -25.55 -26.19
CA VAL A 320 21.59 -26.13 -25.10
C VAL A 320 20.46 -26.94 -25.75
N GLU A 321 20.52 -28.26 -25.62
CA GLU A 321 19.44 -29.13 -26.00
C GLU A 321 18.16 -28.73 -25.26
N GLU A 322 17.19 -28.34 -26.07
CA GLU A 322 15.82 -28.04 -25.66
C GLU A 322 15.16 -29.33 -25.14
N ILE A 323 15.09 -29.52 -23.84
CA ILE A 323 14.27 -30.56 -23.24
C ILE A 323 12.82 -30.09 -23.27
N ILE A 324 12.17 -30.34 -24.41
CA ILE A 324 10.71 -30.23 -24.53
C ILE A 324 10.12 -31.51 -23.91
N PRO A 325 9.33 -31.44 -22.85
CA PRO A 325 8.57 -32.61 -22.42
C PRO A 325 7.47 -32.86 -23.48
N ARG A 326 7.60 -33.94 -24.22
CA ARG A 326 6.54 -34.43 -25.10
C ARG A 326 5.33 -34.79 -24.26
N GLY A 327 4.35 -33.91 -24.20
CA GLY A 327 2.99 -34.24 -23.79
C GLY A 327 2.33 -35.00 -24.91
N SER A 328 1.83 -36.20 -24.60
CA SER A 328 1.08 -37.04 -25.50
C SER A 328 -0.19 -36.34 -25.97
N SER A 329 -0.30 -36.25 -27.27
CA SER A 329 -1.54 -35.92 -27.99
C SER A 329 -2.56 -37.05 -27.81
N ASP A 330 -3.74 -36.73 -27.32
CA ASP A 330 -4.97 -37.45 -27.69
C ASP A 330 -6.10 -36.44 -27.91
N PRO A 331 -6.71 -36.41 -29.10
CA PRO A 331 -7.83 -35.53 -29.40
C PRO A 331 -9.12 -36.30 -29.19
N GLY A 332 -9.96 -35.90 -28.27
CA GLY A 332 -11.26 -36.52 -28.06
C GLY A 332 -12.21 -35.64 -27.25
N ASP A 333 -13.19 -35.17 -28.00
CA ASP A 333 -14.57 -34.87 -27.57
C ASP A 333 -14.85 -33.48 -26.96
N ILE A 334 -15.23 -32.62 -27.89
CA ILE A 334 -16.22 -31.56 -27.72
C ILE A 334 -17.59 -32.21 -27.55
N ILE A 335 -18.34 -31.93 -26.49
CA ILE A 335 -19.81 -31.92 -26.49
C ILE A 335 -20.32 -30.95 -25.43
N PHE A 336 -21.04 -29.91 -25.89
CA PHE A 336 -22.00 -28.96 -25.27
C PHE A 336 -21.64 -28.21 -24.01
#